data_589ec5d8b39d158f8697be0fdc3fb5c0
#
_entry.id   589ec5d8b39d158f8697be0fdc3fb5c0
#
_cell.length_a   1.000
_cell.length_b   1.000
_cell.length_c   1.000
_cell.angle_alpha   90.00
_cell.angle_beta   90.00
_cell.angle_gamma   90.00
#
_symmetry.space_group_name_H-M   'P 1'
#
loop_
_entity.id
_entity.type
_entity.pdbx_description
1 polymer ?
#
loop_
_entity_poly.entity_id
_entity_poly.type
_entity_poly.pdbx_seq_one_letter_code
_entity_poly.pdbx_strand_id
1 'polypeptide(L)'
;MPLLEAFERLGDVWGDAEESAELSRIELLDAHRAVSQAQRCLDGLHAELAATIAHESRSELGPDGFAKQHGYRSAAAMIAAHTGGSAGDAKRLIAVGQAAAPRTNLLGEVLPARYPALASALAAGEISCL
;
A
#
# COMPACT_ATOMS: atom_id res chain seq x y z
N MET A 1 -6.51 -10.35 9.76
CA MET A 1 -5.95 -9.40 8.80
C MET A 1 -5.33 -10.17 7.64
N PRO A 2 -5.70 -9.90 6.39
CA PRO A 2 -5.23 -10.70 5.23
C PRO A 2 -3.70 -10.79 5.09
N LEU A 3 -2.98 -9.73 5.47
CA LEU A 3 -1.52 -9.72 5.42
C LEU A 3 -0.90 -10.73 6.38
N LEU A 4 -1.40 -10.80 7.62
CA LEU A 4 -0.91 -11.77 8.61
C LEU A 4 -1.23 -13.20 8.17
N GLU A 5 -2.41 -13.42 7.61
CA GLU A 5 -2.80 -14.73 7.07
C GLU A 5 -1.86 -15.17 5.93
N ALA A 6 -1.49 -14.24 5.05
CA ALA A 6 -0.55 -14.51 3.96
C ALA A 6 0.84 -14.87 4.50
N PHE A 7 1.32 -14.15 5.53
CA PHE A 7 2.60 -14.46 6.16
C PHE A 7 2.59 -15.81 6.87
N GLU A 8 1.51 -16.15 7.57
CA GLU A 8 1.36 -17.44 8.21
C GLU A 8 1.38 -18.58 7.19
N ARG A 9 0.64 -18.42 6.09
CA ARG A 9 0.62 -19.39 5.01
C ARG A 9 2.00 -19.57 4.39
N LEU A 10 2.72 -18.48 4.16
CA LEU A 10 4.08 -18.54 3.62
C LEU A 10 5.01 -19.30 4.56
N GLY A 11 4.92 -19.03 5.87
CA GLY A 11 5.70 -19.74 6.88
C GLY A 11 5.41 -21.24 6.90
N ASP A 12 4.13 -21.62 6.79
CA ASP A 12 3.71 -23.03 6.77
C ASP A 12 4.23 -23.75 5.53
N VAL A 13 4.15 -23.11 4.35
CA VAL A 13 4.63 -23.70 3.09
C VAL A 13 6.15 -23.76 3.05
N TRP A 14 6.83 -22.69 3.48
CA TRP A 14 8.29 -22.64 3.50
C TRP A 14 8.88 -23.66 4.46
N GLY A 15 8.24 -23.82 5.64
CA GLY A 15 8.66 -24.78 6.64
C GLY A 15 10.10 -24.55 7.10
N ASP A 16 10.90 -25.62 7.11
CA ASP A 16 12.30 -25.59 7.52
C ASP A 16 13.27 -25.35 6.35
N ALA A 17 12.77 -25.09 5.15
CA ALA A 17 13.60 -24.85 3.98
C ALA A 17 14.41 -23.55 4.14
N GLU A 18 15.70 -23.58 3.84
CA GLU A 18 16.55 -22.41 3.87
C GLU A 18 16.53 -21.67 2.52
N GLU A 19 16.34 -22.41 1.43
CA GLU A 19 16.32 -21.89 0.07
C GLU A 19 15.12 -22.40 -0.70
N SER A 20 14.62 -21.58 -1.62
CA SER A 20 13.47 -21.96 -2.45
C SER A 20 13.73 -23.23 -3.30
N ALA A 21 14.98 -23.48 -3.65
CA ALA A 21 15.35 -24.68 -4.42
C ALA A 21 15.07 -25.99 -3.66
N GLU A 22 14.92 -25.93 -2.34
CA GLU A 22 14.57 -27.11 -1.51
C GLU A 22 13.09 -27.45 -1.56
N LEU A 23 12.24 -26.54 -2.06
CA LEU A 23 10.81 -26.75 -2.15
C LEU A 23 10.44 -27.64 -3.33
N SER A 24 9.45 -28.50 -3.15
CA SER A 24 8.84 -29.22 -4.26
C SER A 24 8.15 -28.24 -5.20
N ARG A 25 7.77 -28.69 -6.40
CA ARG A 25 7.07 -27.83 -7.36
C ARG A 25 5.73 -27.32 -6.83
N ILE A 26 5.00 -28.16 -6.08
CA ILE A 26 3.73 -27.77 -5.46
C ILE A 26 3.99 -26.75 -4.35
N GLU A 27 4.96 -26.99 -3.49
CA GLU A 27 5.36 -26.07 -2.43
C GLU A 27 5.84 -24.73 -2.99
N LEU A 28 6.61 -24.77 -4.08
CA LEU A 28 7.09 -23.56 -4.76
C LEU A 28 5.92 -22.73 -5.29
N LEU A 29 4.92 -23.37 -5.90
CA LEU A 29 3.73 -22.67 -6.38
C LEU A 29 2.94 -22.06 -5.22
N ASP A 30 2.75 -22.79 -4.14
CA ASP A 30 2.03 -22.31 -2.97
C ASP A 30 2.77 -21.15 -2.28
N ALA A 31 4.09 -21.24 -2.18
CA ALA A 31 4.92 -20.16 -1.63
C ALA A 31 4.81 -18.90 -2.50
N HIS A 32 4.86 -19.04 -3.81
CA HIS A 32 4.74 -17.91 -4.74
C HIS A 32 3.36 -17.24 -4.62
N ARG A 33 2.30 -18.03 -4.52
CA ARG A 33 0.95 -17.49 -4.30
C ARG A 33 0.83 -16.72 -3.00
N ALA A 34 1.42 -17.24 -1.92
CA ALA A 34 1.41 -16.58 -0.62
C ALA A 34 2.18 -15.25 -0.65
N VAL A 35 3.37 -15.23 -1.28
CA VAL A 35 4.16 -14.01 -1.45
C VAL A 35 3.39 -12.99 -2.29
N SER A 36 2.78 -13.43 -3.38
CA SER A 36 2.01 -12.55 -4.27
C SER A 36 0.83 -11.91 -3.52
N GLN A 37 0.14 -12.68 -2.70
CA GLN A 37 -0.95 -12.14 -1.89
C GLN A 37 -0.44 -11.15 -0.85
N ALA A 38 0.66 -11.45 -0.18
CA ALA A 38 1.27 -10.55 0.79
C ALA A 38 1.66 -9.22 0.13
N GLN A 39 2.24 -9.26 -1.07
CA GLN A 39 2.58 -8.06 -1.82
C GLN A 39 1.34 -7.22 -2.16
N ARG A 40 0.25 -7.85 -2.60
CA ARG A 40 -1.00 -7.12 -2.86
C ARG A 40 -1.55 -6.45 -1.61
N CYS A 41 -1.50 -7.13 -0.47
CA CYS A 41 -1.91 -6.55 0.80
C CYS A 41 -1.03 -5.36 1.19
N LEU A 42 0.29 -5.49 1.02
CA LEU A 42 1.23 -4.40 1.28
C LEU A 42 1.00 -3.23 0.34
N ASP A 43 0.71 -3.48 -0.93
CA ASP A 43 0.39 -2.43 -1.90
C ASP A 43 -0.84 -1.62 -1.45
N GLY A 44 -1.86 -2.30 -0.95
CA GLY A 44 -3.07 -1.65 -0.44
C GLY A 44 -2.77 -0.76 0.77
N LEU A 45 -2.00 -1.27 1.72
CA LEU A 45 -1.57 -0.50 2.89
C LEU A 45 -0.69 0.68 2.48
N HIS A 46 0.21 0.46 1.52
CA HIS A 46 1.11 1.50 1.03
C HIS A 46 0.32 2.63 0.36
N ALA A 47 -0.68 2.29 -0.45
CA ALA A 47 -1.54 3.28 -1.07
C ALA A 47 -2.30 4.12 -0.02
N GLU A 48 -2.80 3.48 1.02
CA GLU A 48 -3.47 4.16 2.13
C GLU A 48 -2.53 5.13 2.84
N LEU A 49 -1.32 4.66 3.18
CA LEU A 49 -0.31 5.52 3.81
C LEU A 49 0.10 6.68 2.91
N ALA A 50 0.26 6.42 1.61
CA ALA A 50 0.62 7.46 0.65
C ALA A 50 -0.45 8.56 0.56
N ALA A 51 -1.73 8.19 0.57
CA ALA A 51 -2.83 9.14 0.57
C ALA A 51 -2.84 9.98 1.84
N THR A 52 -2.57 9.37 2.99
CA THR A 52 -2.47 10.09 4.27
C THR A 52 -1.29 11.05 4.28
N ILE A 53 -0.13 10.61 3.79
CA ILE A 53 1.05 11.49 3.65
C ILE A 53 0.72 12.68 2.77
N ALA A 54 0.02 12.46 1.64
CA ALA A 54 -0.38 13.53 0.74
C ALA A 54 -1.33 14.52 1.43
N HIS A 55 -2.29 14.02 2.20
CA HIS A 55 -3.23 14.86 2.94
C HIS A 55 -2.51 15.71 3.99
N GLU A 56 -1.60 15.12 4.75
CA GLU A 56 -0.81 15.81 5.76
C GLU A 56 0.27 16.74 5.16
N SER A 57 0.46 16.68 3.85
CA SER A 57 1.43 17.50 3.11
C SER A 57 0.75 18.49 2.17
N ARG A 58 -0.57 18.67 2.29
CA ARG A 58 -1.35 19.54 1.38
C ARG A 58 -0.89 20.98 1.46
N SER A 59 -1.07 21.71 0.36
CA SER A 59 -0.54 23.07 0.19
C SER A 59 -1.05 24.08 1.23
N GLU A 60 -2.25 23.89 1.76
CA GLU A 60 -2.83 24.76 2.78
C GLU A 60 -2.00 24.80 4.08
N LEU A 61 -1.21 23.79 4.35
CA LEU A 61 -0.35 23.71 5.53
C LEU A 61 0.98 24.45 5.33
N GLY A 62 1.34 24.79 4.10
CA GLY A 62 2.58 25.51 3.80
C GLY A 62 3.81 24.80 4.37
N PRO A 63 4.69 25.52 5.10
CA PRO A 63 5.89 24.91 5.68
C PRO A 63 5.61 23.93 6.82
N ASP A 64 4.39 23.90 7.36
CA ASP A 64 3.98 22.97 8.39
C ASP A 64 3.55 21.61 7.81
N GLY A 65 3.52 21.45 6.49
CA GLY A 65 3.21 20.21 5.84
C GLY A 65 4.20 19.11 6.19
N PHE A 66 3.69 17.88 6.32
CA PHE A 66 4.47 16.74 6.77
C PHE A 66 5.74 16.50 5.94
N ALA A 67 5.62 16.49 4.61
CA ALA A 67 6.77 16.28 3.72
C ALA A 67 7.80 17.40 3.88
N LYS A 68 7.35 18.65 3.95
CA LYS A 68 8.26 19.82 4.07
C LYS A 68 8.98 19.84 5.41
N GLN A 69 8.31 19.42 6.49
CA GLN A 69 8.95 19.30 7.80
C GLN A 69 10.07 18.27 7.81
N HIS A 70 10.01 17.28 6.92
CA HIS A 70 11.03 16.25 6.77
C HIS A 70 12.04 16.51 5.64
N GLY A 71 12.04 17.74 5.11
CA GLY A 71 13.02 18.15 4.11
C GLY A 71 12.69 17.79 2.67
N TYR A 72 11.45 17.37 2.40
CA TYR A 72 11.00 17.05 1.05
C TYR A 72 10.11 18.16 0.50
N ARG A 73 10.23 18.42 -0.80
CA ARG A 73 9.44 19.46 -1.47
C ARG A 73 7.96 19.08 -1.64
N SER A 74 7.63 17.79 -1.60
CA SER A 74 6.27 17.28 -1.79
C SER A 74 6.12 15.89 -1.21
N ALA A 75 4.86 15.45 -1.03
CA ALA A 75 4.56 14.08 -0.64
C ALA A 75 5.11 13.07 -1.64
N ALA A 76 4.96 13.33 -2.94
CA ALA A 76 5.47 12.44 -3.99
C ALA A 76 6.99 12.28 -3.91
N ALA A 77 7.72 13.38 -3.66
CA ALA A 77 9.18 13.35 -3.49
C ALA A 77 9.58 12.51 -2.27
N MET A 78 8.87 12.65 -1.16
CA MET A 78 9.12 11.89 0.06
C MET A 78 8.89 10.40 -0.17
N ILE A 79 7.76 10.02 -0.78
CA ILE A 79 7.43 8.63 -1.05
C ILE A 79 8.44 8.02 -2.03
N ALA A 80 8.79 8.74 -3.10
CA ALA A 80 9.78 8.28 -4.07
C ALA A 80 11.14 8.02 -3.42
N ALA A 81 11.57 8.89 -2.51
CA ALA A 81 12.81 8.70 -1.76
C ALA A 81 12.79 7.44 -0.90
N HIS A 82 11.66 7.17 -0.24
CA HIS A 82 11.52 5.98 0.61
C HIS A 82 11.45 4.68 -0.19
N THR A 83 10.78 4.70 -1.34
CA THR A 83 10.62 3.49 -2.16
C THR A 83 11.78 3.23 -3.09
N GLY A 84 12.58 4.23 -3.38
CA GLY A 84 13.60 4.17 -4.43
C GLY A 84 13.03 4.26 -5.84
N GLY A 85 11.74 4.57 -5.97
CA GLY A 85 11.03 4.68 -7.24
C GLY A 85 11.02 6.10 -7.79
N SER A 86 10.18 6.31 -8.80
CA SER A 86 10.03 7.61 -9.44
C SER A 86 8.94 8.45 -8.78
N ALA A 87 8.97 9.77 -9.02
CA ALA A 87 7.89 10.67 -8.61
C ALA A 87 6.58 10.32 -9.30
N GLY A 88 6.62 9.83 -10.54
CA GLY A 88 5.43 9.38 -11.26
C GLY A 88 4.76 8.19 -10.60
N ASP A 89 5.54 7.21 -10.17
CA ASP A 89 5.04 6.06 -9.43
C ASP A 89 4.44 6.47 -8.08
N ALA A 90 5.10 7.39 -7.37
CA ALA A 90 4.61 7.93 -6.12
C ALA A 90 3.27 8.65 -6.30
N LYS A 91 3.12 9.46 -7.35
CA LYS A 91 1.86 10.14 -7.66
C LYS A 91 0.74 9.16 -7.96
N ARG A 92 1.05 8.08 -8.68
CA ARG A 92 0.08 7.01 -8.97
C ARG A 92 -0.38 6.32 -7.69
N LEU A 93 0.55 6.00 -6.81
CA LEU A 93 0.25 5.38 -5.53
C LEU A 93 -0.67 6.27 -4.67
N ILE A 94 -0.36 7.56 -4.60
CA ILE A 94 -1.20 8.55 -3.91
C ILE A 94 -2.61 8.57 -4.51
N ALA A 95 -2.71 8.61 -5.84
CA ALA A 95 -4.01 8.67 -6.53
C ALA A 95 -4.86 7.44 -6.24
N VAL A 96 -4.25 6.24 -6.24
CA VAL A 96 -4.95 5.00 -5.91
C VAL A 96 -5.46 5.04 -4.46
N GLY A 97 -4.62 5.47 -3.53
CA GLY A 97 -5.01 5.59 -2.14
C GLY A 97 -6.13 6.62 -1.90
N GLN A 98 -6.07 7.74 -2.60
CA GLN A 98 -7.12 8.78 -2.53
C GLN A 98 -8.44 8.28 -3.09
N ALA A 99 -8.42 7.53 -4.17
CA ALA A 99 -9.62 6.95 -4.78
C ALA A 99 -10.29 5.92 -3.88
N ALA A 100 -9.51 5.19 -3.09
CA ALA A 100 -10.00 4.17 -2.15
C ALA A 100 -10.32 4.72 -0.76
N ALA A 101 -9.86 5.94 -0.42
CA ALA A 101 -10.00 6.49 0.92
C ALA A 101 -11.43 6.97 1.18
N PRO A 102 -11.93 6.87 2.44
CA PRO A 102 -13.15 7.55 2.85
C PRO A 102 -13.04 9.06 2.63
N ARG A 103 -14.16 9.70 2.30
CA ARG A 103 -14.24 11.15 2.06
C ARG A 103 -15.00 11.82 3.19
N THR A 104 -14.71 13.12 3.39
CA THR A 104 -15.41 13.96 4.34
C THR A 104 -16.12 15.07 3.57
N ASN A 105 -17.42 15.29 3.81
CA ASN A 105 -18.15 16.39 3.19
C ASN A 105 -17.90 17.72 3.92
N LEU A 106 -18.50 18.80 3.43
CA LEU A 106 -18.32 20.15 4.01
C LEU A 106 -18.85 20.27 5.45
N LEU A 107 -19.71 19.34 5.86
CA LEU A 107 -20.29 19.32 7.21
C LEU A 107 -19.47 18.45 8.17
N GLY A 108 -18.37 17.87 7.70
CA GLY A 108 -17.52 17.00 8.51
C GLY A 108 -17.97 15.55 8.60
N GLU A 109 -19.02 15.18 7.88
CA GLU A 109 -19.49 13.80 7.85
C GLU A 109 -18.54 12.94 7.01
N VAL A 110 -18.19 11.76 7.53
CA VAL A 110 -17.37 10.79 6.81
C VAL A 110 -18.24 10.10 5.75
N LEU A 111 -17.84 10.22 4.48
CA LEU A 111 -18.50 9.58 3.37
C LEU A 111 -17.79 8.29 2.98
N PRO A 112 -18.50 7.34 2.32
CA PRO A 112 -17.83 6.16 1.78
C PRO A 112 -16.73 6.56 0.78
N ALA A 113 -15.76 5.65 0.56
CA ALA A 113 -14.76 5.84 -0.46
C ALA A 113 -15.42 6.08 -1.82
N ARG A 114 -14.77 6.89 -2.68
CA ARG A 114 -15.26 7.19 -4.02
C ARG A 114 -15.49 5.94 -4.86
N TYR A 115 -14.62 4.95 -4.67
CA TYR A 115 -14.70 3.65 -5.35
C TYR A 115 -14.68 2.54 -4.29
N PRO A 116 -15.85 2.24 -3.66
CA PRO A 116 -15.89 1.27 -2.56
C PRO A 116 -15.40 -0.13 -2.94
N ALA A 117 -15.68 -0.58 -4.16
CA ALA A 117 -15.19 -1.87 -4.63
C ALA A 117 -13.66 -1.92 -4.71
N LEU A 118 -13.03 -0.83 -5.15
CA LEU A 118 -11.58 -0.70 -5.19
C LEU A 118 -11.00 -0.71 -3.77
N ALA A 119 -11.59 0.05 -2.85
CA ALA A 119 -11.16 0.09 -1.45
C ALA A 119 -11.23 -1.30 -0.81
N SER A 120 -12.33 -2.01 -1.03
CA SER A 120 -12.52 -3.37 -0.51
C SER A 120 -11.49 -4.34 -1.10
N ALA A 121 -11.27 -4.29 -2.42
CA ALA A 121 -10.31 -5.16 -3.10
C ALA A 121 -8.88 -4.91 -2.65
N LEU A 122 -8.48 -3.65 -2.48
CA LEU A 122 -7.16 -3.28 -1.96
C LEU A 122 -6.97 -3.78 -0.52
N ALA A 123 -7.95 -3.56 0.35
CA ALA A 123 -7.89 -3.98 1.75
C ALA A 123 -7.80 -5.50 1.88
N ALA A 124 -8.47 -6.25 0.98
CA ALA A 124 -8.44 -7.71 0.96
C ALA A 124 -7.21 -8.28 0.25
N GLY A 125 -6.41 -7.46 -0.42
CA GLY A 125 -5.25 -7.92 -1.19
C GLY A 125 -5.63 -8.65 -2.48
N GLU A 126 -6.79 -8.34 -3.05
CA GLU A 126 -7.28 -8.97 -4.28
C GLU A 126 -6.64 -8.39 -5.54
N ILE A 127 -6.20 -7.12 -5.48
CA ILE A 127 -5.58 -6.41 -6.59
C ILE A 127 -4.32 -5.69 -6.14
N SER A 128 -3.42 -5.43 -7.08
CA SER A 128 -2.23 -4.59 -6.86
C SER A 128 -2.50 -3.19 -7.41
N CYS A 129 -1.86 -2.18 -6.81
CA CYS A 129 -1.90 -0.80 -7.29
C CYS A 129 -0.74 -0.46 -8.24
N LEU A 130 0.14 -1.43 -8.49
CA LEU A 130 1.32 -1.26 -9.34
C LEU A 130 1.21 -2.01 -10.66
#